data_3ee45e27555c43382957a3bf5ec161cf
#
_entry.id   3ee45e27555c43382957a3bf5ec161cf
#
_cell.length_a   1.000
_cell.length_b   1.000
_cell.length_c   1.000
_cell.angle_alpha   90.00
_cell.angle_beta   90.00
_cell.angle_gamma   90.00
#
_symmetry.space_group_name_H-M   'P 1'
#
loop_
_entity.id
_entity.type
_entity.pdbx_description
1 polymer ?
#
loop_
_entity_poly.entity_id
_entity_poly.type
_entity_poly.pdbx_seq_one_letter_code
_entity_poly.pdbx_strand_id
1 'polypeptide(L)'
;MSEHTSDDLALDGGTEAVLTWDETIAAYDPVLGLEVHVELGTATKMFCGCPTEFGAEPNSQVCPVCLGLPGSLPVVNEKGVESAIRIGLALNCTIAPWSRFARKNDFYPDMPKNFQTSQYDE
;
A
#
# COMPACT_ATOMS: atom_id res chain seq x y z
N MET A 1 32.00 -14.79 -41.86
CA MET A 1 32.05 -13.36 -41.44
C MET A 1 30.82 -12.72 -42.02
N SER A 2 29.78 -12.63 -41.24
CA SER A 2 28.52 -11.93 -41.58
C SER A 2 28.35 -10.80 -40.56
N GLU A 3 28.44 -9.59 -41.06
CA GLU A 3 28.22 -8.37 -40.27
C GLU A 3 26.74 -8.28 -39.84
N HIS A 4 26.55 -8.24 -38.56
CA HIS A 4 25.24 -7.89 -37.94
C HIS A 4 25.15 -6.37 -37.92
N THR A 5 24.41 -5.81 -38.85
CA THR A 5 24.00 -4.40 -38.79
C THR A 5 22.95 -4.28 -37.72
N SER A 6 23.29 -3.56 -36.66
CA SER A 6 22.36 -3.08 -35.65
C SER A 6 21.48 -2.00 -36.30
N ASP A 7 20.25 -2.36 -36.64
CA ASP A 7 19.23 -1.37 -36.96
C ASP A 7 18.93 -0.55 -35.71
N ASP A 8 19.41 0.69 -35.70
CA ASP A 8 19.07 1.72 -34.77
C ASP A 8 17.55 1.97 -34.89
N LEU A 9 16.79 1.46 -33.91
CA LEU A 9 15.43 1.94 -33.64
C LEU A 9 15.54 3.39 -33.16
N ALA A 10 15.64 4.33 -34.11
CA ALA A 10 15.40 5.73 -33.84
C ALA A 10 13.95 5.85 -33.39
N LEU A 11 13.73 5.94 -32.07
CA LEU A 11 12.50 6.46 -31.52
C LEU A 11 12.40 7.89 -32.06
N ASP A 12 11.51 8.08 -33.01
CA ASP A 12 11.13 9.39 -33.52
C ASP A 12 10.59 10.17 -32.31
N GLY A 13 11.46 10.95 -31.70
CA GLY A 13 11.14 11.87 -30.63
C GLY A 13 10.36 13.07 -31.19
N GLY A 14 9.17 12.80 -31.67
CA GLY A 14 8.19 13.84 -31.88
C GLY A 14 8.05 14.61 -30.58
N THR A 15 8.53 15.84 -30.55
CA THR A 15 8.23 16.80 -29.50
C THR A 15 6.74 17.11 -29.61
N GLU A 16 5.89 16.23 -29.04
CA GLU A 16 4.50 16.61 -28.77
C GLU A 16 4.56 17.89 -27.95
N ALA A 17 3.95 18.95 -28.46
CA ALA A 17 3.89 20.20 -27.75
C ALA A 17 3.22 19.97 -26.41
N VAL A 18 3.97 20.15 -25.32
CA VAL A 18 3.45 20.03 -23.97
C VAL A 18 2.37 21.10 -23.80
N LEU A 19 1.14 20.67 -23.54
CA LEU A 19 0.03 21.57 -23.29
C LEU A 19 0.30 22.42 -22.04
N THR A 20 -0.15 23.66 -22.07
CA THR A 20 -0.19 24.49 -20.88
C THR A 20 -1.23 23.94 -19.89
N TRP A 21 -1.19 24.39 -18.65
CA TRP A 21 -2.18 24.00 -17.64
C TRP A 21 -3.62 24.30 -18.10
N ASP A 22 -3.87 25.50 -18.62
CA ASP A 22 -5.21 25.91 -19.05
C ASP A 22 -5.71 25.08 -20.24
N GLU A 23 -4.86 24.78 -21.20
CA GLU A 23 -5.18 23.88 -22.31
C GLU A 23 -5.48 22.45 -21.85
N THR A 24 -4.70 21.96 -20.87
CA THR A 24 -4.90 20.62 -20.32
C THR A 24 -6.25 20.51 -19.60
N ILE A 25 -6.60 21.46 -18.73
CA ILE A 25 -7.87 21.46 -18.00
C ILE A 25 -9.07 21.67 -18.93
N ALA A 26 -8.90 22.40 -20.05
CA ALA A 26 -9.96 22.56 -21.04
C ALA A 26 -10.23 21.30 -21.87
N ALA A 27 -9.20 20.45 -22.06
CA ALA A 27 -9.27 19.25 -22.90
C ALA A 27 -9.50 17.95 -22.13
N TYR A 28 -9.11 17.88 -20.86
CA TYR A 28 -9.10 16.66 -20.04
C TYR A 28 -9.74 16.90 -18.67
N ASP A 29 -10.32 15.85 -18.12
CA ASP A 29 -10.78 15.80 -16.73
C ASP A 29 -9.69 15.09 -15.88
N PRO A 30 -8.88 15.83 -15.10
CA PRO A 30 -7.77 15.24 -14.38
C PRO A 30 -8.28 14.42 -13.19
N VAL A 31 -7.89 13.15 -13.14
CA VAL A 31 -8.18 12.26 -12.03
C VAL A 31 -6.87 11.95 -11.29
N LEU A 32 -6.84 12.22 -9.99
CA LEU A 32 -5.69 12.02 -9.13
C LEU A 32 -5.98 10.97 -8.07
N GLY A 33 -5.07 10.01 -7.92
CA GLY A 33 -5.06 9.06 -6.81
C GLY A 33 -3.81 9.29 -5.96
N LEU A 34 -3.97 9.33 -4.64
CA LEU A 34 -2.88 9.48 -3.69
C LEU A 34 -2.92 8.35 -2.68
N GLU A 35 -1.77 7.72 -2.43
CA GLU A 35 -1.57 6.80 -1.31
C GLU A 35 -0.57 7.40 -0.33
N VAL A 36 -0.93 7.36 0.95
CA VAL A 36 -0.04 7.81 2.03
C VAL A 36 0.14 6.66 3.01
N HIS A 37 1.39 6.21 3.18
CA HIS A 37 1.76 5.20 4.15
C HIS A 37 2.20 5.87 5.46
N VAL A 38 1.66 5.39 6.58
CA VAL A 38 1.98 5.91 7.91
C VAL A 38 2.41 4.76 8.81
N GLU A 39 3.61 4.88 9.39
CA GLU A 39 4.05 4.01 10.46
C GLU A 39 3.56 4.56 11.81
N LEU A 40 2.71 3.79 12.48
CA LEU A 40 2.18 4.18 13.79
C LEU A 40 3.18 3.85 14.91
N GLY A 41 3.30 4.74 15.90
CA GLY A 41 4.11 4.54 17.09
C GLY A 41 3.49 3.54 18.09
N THR A 42 3.08 2.36 17.62
CA THR A 42 2.53 1.30 18.47
C THR A 42 3.63 0.36 18.96
N ALA A 43 3.47 -0.22 20.15
CA ALA A 43 4.43 -1.18 20.69
C ALA A 43 4.42 -2.53 19.96
N THR A 44 3.33 -2.83 19.29
CA THR A 44 3.16 -4.08 18.52
C THR A 44 2.66 -3.79 17.12
N LYS A 45 2.80 -4.78 16.23
CA LYS A 45 2.23 -4.73 14.88
C LYS A 45 0.71 -4.62 14.92
N MET A 46 0.10 -4.23 13.80
CA MET A 46 -1.35 -3.99 13.70
C MET A 46 -2.18 -5.24 13.96
N PHE A 47 -1.72 -6.41 13.55
CA PHE A 47 -2.51 -7.65 13.57
C PHE A 47 -1.90 -8.81 14.37
N CYS A 48 -0.84 -8.55 15.14
CA CYS A 48 -0.24 -9.54 16.03
C CYS A 48 0.53 -8.86 17.17
N GLY A 49 0.94 -9.65 18.15
CA GLY A 49 1.67 -9.18 19.33
C GLY A 49 3.17 -8.99 19.14
N CYS A 50 3.72 -9.16 17.92
CA CYS A 50 5.15 -8.95 17.69
C CYS A 50 5.52 -7.48 17.88
N PRO A 51 6.70 -7.21 18.49
CA PRO A 51 7.19 -5.85 18.65
C PRO A 51 7.51 -5.20 17.28
N THR A 52 7.69 -3.89 17.31
CA THR A 52 8.01 -3.05 16.14
C THR A 52 9.30 -2.26 16.37
N GLU A 53 10.25 -2.82 17.09
CA GLU A 53 11.53 -2.16 17.40
C GLU A 53 12.34 -1.92 16.13
N PHE A 54 12.74 -0.67 15.93
CA PHE A 54 13.61 -0.29 14.82
C PHE A 54 15.02 -0.86 15.02
N GLY A 55 15.62 -1.41 13.96
CA GLY A 55 16.99 -1.94 13.99
C GLY A 55 17.14 -3.31 14.63
N ALA A 56 16.05 -4.02 14.90
CA ALA A 56 16.11 -5.41 15.35
C ALA A 56 16.71 -6.32 14.27
N GLU A 57 17.31 -7.44 14.70
CA GLU A 57 17.87 -8.44 13.78
C GLU A 57 16.80 -8.96 12.78
N PRO A 58 17.19 -9.25 11.53
CA PRO A 58 16.26 -9.80 10.54
C PRO A 58 15.49 -11.01 11.06
N ASN A 59 14.19 -11.06 10.80
CA ASN A 59 13.29 -12.15 11.20
C ASN A 59 13.18 -12.43 12.72
N SER A 60 13.65 -11.54 13.58
CA SER A 60 13.53 -11.69 15.04
C SER A 60 12.15 -11.28 15.58
N GLN A 61 11.42 -10.45 14.86
CA GLN A 61 10.10 -9.92 15.24
C GLN A 61 8.97 -10.56 14.41
N VAL A 62 8.90 -11.89 14.41
CA VAL A 62 7.93 -12.64 13.60
C VAL A 62 7.19 -13.68 14.43
N CYS A 63 5.95 -13.99 14.03
CA CYS A 63 5.13 -15.05 14.60
C CYS A 63 4.28 -15.72 13.50
N PRO A 64 3.59 -16.82 13.79
CA PRO A 64 2.74 -17.49 12.80
C PRO A 64 1.73 -16.58 12.11
N VAL A 65 1.19 -15.59 12.82
CA VAL A 65 0.21 -14.64 12.24
C VAL A 65 0.84 -13.76 11.18
N CYS A 66 1.94 -13.06 11.48
CA CYS A 66 2.57 -12.16 10.52
C CYS A 66 3.33 -12.89 9.40
N LEU A 67 3.62 -14.18 9.58
CA LEU A 67 4.12 -15.06 8.53
C LEU A 67 2.99 -15.66 7.67
N GLY A 68 1.73 -15.48 8.05
CA GLY A 68 0.59 -15.97 7.30
C GLY A 68 0.45 -17.49 7.31
N LEU A 69 0.91 -18.16 8.36
CA LEU A 69 0.86 -19.62 8.44
C LEU A 69 -0.59 -20.14 8.51
N PRO A 70 -0.86 -21.34 7.96
CA PRO A 70 -2.20 -21.92 7.98
C PRO A 70 -2.78 -22.02 9.40
N GLY A 71 -4.05 -21.65 9.55
CA GLY A 71 -4.76 -21.66 10.83
C GLY A 71 -4.49 -20.49 11.76
N SER A 72 -3.55 -19.59 11.41
CA SER A 72 -3.30 -18.37 12.17
C SER A 72 -4.33 -17.30 11.84
N LEU A 73 -4.89 -16.66 12.86
CA LEU A 73 -5.85 -15.56 12.72
C LEU A 73 -5.28 -14.28 13.31
N PRO A 74 -5.43 -13.13 12.61
CA PRO A 74 -4.99 -11.86 13.12
C PRO A 74 -5.88 -11.37 14.27
N VAL A 75 -5.26 -10.63 15.19
CA VAL A 75 -5.94 -9.89 16.24
C VAL A 75 -5.53 -8.43 16.12
N VAL A 76 -6.51 -7.53 16.02
CA VAL A 76 -6.25 -6.11 15.79
C VAL A 76 -5.67 -5.43 17.03
N ASN A 77 -4.72 -4.52 16.80
CA ASN A 77 -4.17 -3.65 17.83
C ASN A 77 -5.12 -2.48 18.09
N GLU A 78 -5.71 -2.42 19.29
CA GLU A 78 -6.63 -1.36 19.70
C GLU A 78 -6.01 0.04 19.55
N LYS A 79 -4.72 0.20 19.91
CA LYS A 79 -4.02 1.48 19.77
C LYS A 79 -3.85 1.91 18.31
N GLY A 80 -3.70 0.95 17.41
CA GLY A 80 -3.69 1.19 15.96
C GLY A 80 -5.04 1.74 15.48
N VAL A 81 -6.14 1.16 15.92
CA VAL A 81 -7.50 1.63 15.58
C VAL A 81 -7.75 3.03 16.13
N GLU A 82 -7.41 3.29 17.40
CA GLU A 82 -7.51 4.64 17.99
C GLU A 82 -6.71 5.68 17.18
N SER A 83 -5.51 5.33 16.76
CA SER A 83 -4.65 6.21 15.96
C SER A 83 -5.25 6.48 14.59
N ALA A 84 -5.82 5.46 13.93
CA ALA A 84 -6.51 5.61 12.64
C ALA A 84 -7.73 6.55 12.76
N ILE A 85 -8.52 6.43 13.82
CA ILE A 85 -9.64 7.34 14.09
C ILE A 85 -9.13 8.78 14.28
N ARG A 86 -8.06 8.99 15.03
CA ARG A 86 -7.46 10.32 15.23
C ARG A 86 -6.97 10.94 13.93
N ILE A 87 -6.34 10.16 13.06
CA ILE A 87 -5.91 10.61 11.72
C ILE A 87 -7.13 11.00 10.89
N GLY A 88 -8.17 10.16 10.86
CA GLY A 88 -9.40 10.45 10.14
C GLY A 88 -10.05 11.77 10.61
N LEU A 89 -10.15 11.98 11.92
CA LEU A 89 -10.69 13.23 12.47
C LEU A 89 -9.81 14.45 12.11
N ALA A 90 -8.48 14.30 12.13
CA ALA A 90 -7.56 15.37 11.76
C ALA A 90 -7.68 15.76 10.28
N LEU A 91 -8.05 14.81 9.42
CA LEU A 91 -8.31 15.03 7.99
C LEU A 91 -9.77 15.40 7.70
N ASN A 92 -10.58 15.69 8.73
CA ASN A 92 -12.00 16.01 8.60
C ASN A 92 -12.84 14.91 7.92
N CYS A 93 -12.46 13.65 8.13
CA CYS A 93 -13.21 12.50 7.64
C CYS A 93 -14.41 12.16 8.55
N THR A 94 -15.45 11.59 7.96
CA THR A 94 -16.52 10.95 8.72
C THR A 94 -16.05 9.57 9.19
N ILE A 95 -16.13 9.32 10.49
CA ILE A 95 -15.77 8.01 11.06
C ILE A 95 -17.01 7.11 11.04
N ALA A 96 -16.89 5.96 10.36
CA ALA A 96 -17.97 4.99 10.32
C ALA A 96 -18.28 4.45 11.73
N PRO A 97 -19.57 4.36 12.12
CA PRO A 97 -19.96 3.86 13.44
C PRO A 97 -19.75 2.34 13.59
N TRP A 98 -19.62 1.66 12.48
CA TRP A 98 -19.37 0.23 12.39
C TRP A 98 -18.42 -0.07 11.23
N SER A 99 -17.55 -1.04 11.42
CA SER A 99 -16.66 -1.56 10.38
C SER A 99 -16.30 -3.01 10.65
N ARG A 100 -15.84 -3.71 9.63
CA ARG A 100 -15.30 -5.06 9.75
C ARG A 100 -14.04 -5.20 8.92
N PHE A 101 -13.19 -6.16 9.30
CA PHE A 101 -12.07 -6.58 8.48
C PHE A 101 -12.50 -7.70 7.54
N ALA A 102 -12.13 -7.60 6.28
CA ALA A 102 -12.19 -8.68 5.31
C ALA A 102 -10.77 -9.12 4.95
N ARG A 103 -10.62 -10.31 4.39
CA ARG A 103 -9.34 -10.83 3.95
C ARG A 103 -9.29 -10.90 2.44
N LYS A 104 -8.32 -10.21 1.85
CA LYS A 104 -7.93 -10.37 0.45
C LYS A 104 -6.65 -11.20 0.40
N ASN A 105 -6.60 -12.22 -0.45
CA ASN A 105 -5.41 -13.04 -0.67
C ASN A 105 -4.79 -12.68 -2.00
N ASP A 106 -3.51 -12.32 -2.00
CA ASP A 106 -2.70 -12.04 -3.19
C ASP A 106 -1.52 -13.02 -3.21
N PHE A 107 -1.23 -13.60 -4.37
CA PHE A 107 -0.19 -14.60 -4.56
C PHE A 107 0.97 -14.01 -5.36
N TYR A 108 1.79 -13.18 -4.72
CA TYR A 108 3.01 -12.63 -5.29
C TYR A 108 4.25 -13.22 -4.62
N PRO A 109 5.34 -13.47 -5.37
CA PRO A 109 6.57 -14.05 -4.82
C PRO A 109 7.23 -13.19 -3.72
N ASP A 110 7.04 -11.89 -3.76
CA ASP A 110 7.57 -10.90 -2.83
C ASP A 110 6.64 -10.57 -1.66
N MET A 111 5.49 -11.22 -1.58
CA MET A 111 4.48 -10.99 -0.53
C MET A 111 4.27 -12.27 0.29
N PRO A 112 5.12 -12.57 1.27
CA PRO A 112 5.08 -13.84 2.02
C PRO A 112 3.79 -14.05 2.82
N LYS A 113 3.13 -12.97 3.23
CA LYS A 113 1.85 -13.02 3.95
C LYS A 113 0.66 -13.37 3.05
N ASN A 114 0.71 -13.01 1.79
CA ASN A 114 -0.29 -13.29 0.74
C ASN A 114 -1.72 -12.85 1.06
N PHE A 115 -1.94 -11.89 1.95
CA PHE A 115 -3.27 -11.37 2.23
C PHE A 115 -3.28 -9.96 2.80
N GLN A 116 -4.38 -9.26 2.57
CA GLN A 116 -4.76 -8.01 3.25
C GLN A 116 -5.99 -8.28 4.13
N THR A 117 -6.13 -7.48 5.19
CA THR A 117 -7.21 -7.65 6.16
C THR A 117 -8.23 -6.51 6.14
N SER A 118 -8.20 -5.68 5.14
CA SER A 118 -9.14 -4.57 4.97
C SER A 118 -9.76 -4.60 3.57
N GLN A 119 -11.05 -4.36 3.50
CA GLN A 119 -11.80 -4.31 2.26
C GLN A 119 -13.03 -3.44 2.44
N TYR A 120 -13.41 -2.72 1.40
CA TYR A 120 -14.68 -2.02 1.28
C TYR A 120 -15.60 -2.83 0.38
N ASP A 121 -16.81 -3.13 0.84
CA ASP A 121 -17.78 -4.00 0.16
C ASP A 121 -19.22 -3.46 0.15
N GLU A 122 -19.38 -2.12 0.28
CA GLU A 122 -20.65 -1.41 0.17
C GLU A 122 -20.68 -0.50 -1.06
#